data_bf739270cc63c4329aaede386f323b09
#
_entry.id   bf739270cc63c4329aaede386f323b09
#
_cell.length_a   1.000
_cell.length_b   1.000
_cell.length_c   1.000
_cell.angle_alpha   90.00
_cell.angle_beta   90.00
_cell.angle_gamma   90.00
#
_symmetry.space_group_name_H-M   'P 1'
#
loop_
_entity.id
_entity.type
_entity.pdbx_description
1 polymer ?
#
loop_
_entity_poly.entity_id
_entity_poly.type
_entity_poly.pdbx_seq_one_letter_code
_entity_poly.pdbx_strand_id
1 'polypeptide(L)'
;LLLGAVSAFACDIDEKAVDIAYENAALNGVGRDRYTVRAGDVLSDPALRREMGGGADIVAANIVSDVIIALAPAVRPLMNPGAIFLCSGIIDSRAEEVRGALEASGFTVEETGRSEGWFSFLCR
;
A
#
# COMPACT_ATOMS: atom_id res chain seq x y z
N LEU A 1 -2.82 8.49 -9.71
CA LEU A 1 -3.47 9.75 -10.11
C LEU A 1 -3.28 10.04 -11.60
N LEU A 2 -2.09 9.84 -12.14
CA LEU A 2 -1.80 10.05 -13.58
C LEU A 2 -2.56 9.08 -14.49
N LEU A 3 -2.89 7.89 -14.00
CA LEU A 3 -3.64 6.85 -14.72
C LEU A 3 -5.16 6.91 -14.48
N GLY A 4 -5.68 7.99 -13.90
CA GLY A 4 -7.11 8.23 -13.80
C GLY A 4 -7.73 8.04 -12.42
N ALA A 5 -6.97 7.70 -11.38
CA ALA A 5 -7.51 7.73 -10.01
C ALA A 5 -7.97 9.14 -9.63
N VAL A 6 -9.11 9.24 -8.97
CA VAL A 6 -9.70 10.52 -8.57
C VAL A 6 -8.88 11.17 -7.46
N SER A 7 -8.52 10.39 -6.44
CA SER A 7 -7.72 10.84 -5.30
C SER A 7 -6.81 9.73 -4.81
N ALA A 8 -5.82 10.08 -4.02
CA ALA A 8 -4.97 9.12 -3.33
C ALA A 8 -4.63 9.64 -1.92
N PHE A 9 -4.59 8.71 -0.97
CA PHE A 9 -4.05 8.90 0.36
C PHE A 9 -2.81 8.03 0.52
N ALA A 10 -1.71 8.62 0.98
CA ALA A 10 -0.47 7.91 1.25
C ALA A 10 0.01 8.17 2.68
N CYS A 11 0.75 7.24 3.23
CA CYS A 11 1.45 7.41 4.50
C CYS A 11 2.86 6.82 4.44
N ASP A 12 3.74 7.40 5.22
CA ASP A 12 5.09 6.91 5.46
C ASP A 12 5.47 7.15 6.93
N ILE A 13 6.29 6.30 7.50
CA ILE A 13 6.80 6.48 8.86
C ILE A 13 7.82 7.62 8.95
N ASP A 14 8.46 7.99 7.84
CA ASP A 14 9.43 9.07 7.77
C ASP A 14 8.74 10.39 7.38
N GLU A 15 8.79 11.37 8.28
CA GLU A 15 8.26 12.72 8.02
C GLU A 15 8.88 13.38 6.78
N LYS A 16 10.16 13.11 6.49
CA LYS A 16 10.83 13.64 5.31
C LYS A 16 10.27 13.07 4.01
N ALA A 17 9.79 11.83 4.03
CA ALA A 17 9.14 11.22 2.86
C ALA A 17 7.86 11.96 2.47
N VAL A 18 7.16 12.57 3.43
CA VAL A 18 5.94 13.36 3.16
C VAL A 18 6.24 14.56 2.28
N ASP A 19 7.28 15.33 2.61
CA ASP A 19 7.66 16.51 1.82
C ASP A 19 8.10 16.11 0.42
N ILE A 20 8.94 15.07 0.30
CA ILE A 20 9.41 14.53 -0.97
C ILE A 20 8.23 14.02 -1.82
N ALA A 21 7.26 13.36 -1.21
CA ALA A 21 6.08 12.89 -1.91
C ALA A 21 5.25 14.04 -2.51
N TYR A 22 5.09 15.14 -1.77
CA TYR A 22 4.42 16.33 -2.29
C TYR A 22 5.22 17.05 -3.38
N GLU A 23 6.54 17.14 -3.24
CA GLU A 23 7.42 17.70 -4.29
C GLU A 23 7.31 16.89 -5.59
N ASN A 24 7.39 15.56 -5.50
CA ASN A 24 7.24 14.68 -6.64
C ASN A 24 5.84 14.76 -7.27
N ALA A 25 4.80 14.88 -6.48
CA ALA A 25 3.44 15.08 -6.97
C ALA A 25 3.32 16.39 -7.76
N ALA A 26 3.87 17.49 -7.22
CA ALA A 26 3.86 18.80 -7.87
C ALA A 26 4.60 18.78 -9.22
N LEU A 27 5.75 18.11 -9.31
CA LEU A 27 6.49 17.93 -10.56
C LEU A 27 5.66 17.22 -11.64
N ASN A 28 4.68 16.42 -11.26
CA ASN A 28 3.76 15.71 -12.14
C ASN A 28 2.40 16.40 -12.28
N GLY A 29 2.25 17.63 -11.83
CA GLY A 29 0.99 18.39 -11.90
C GLY A 29 -0.11 17.85 -11.00
N VAL A 30 0.22 17.10 -9.95
CA VAL A 30 -0.73 16.55 -8.97
C VAL A 30 -0.77 17.47 -7.75
N GLY A 31 -1.92 18.10 -7.52
CA GLY A 31 -2.15 19.00 -6.39
C GLY A 31 -2.58 18.27 -5.12
N ARG A 32 -2.52 19.02 -4.00
CA ARG A 32 -2.95 18.56 -2.67
C ARG A 32 -4.45 18.39 -2.53
N ASP A 33 -5.22 18.88 -3.48
CA ASP A 33 -6.66 18.64 -3.61
C ASP A 33 -7.02 17.21 -3.96
N ARG A 34 -6.09 16.50 -4.59
CA ARG A 34 -6.26 15.09 -5.00
C ARG A 34 -5.29 14.13 -4.32
N TYR A 35 -4.26 14.62 -3.67
CA TYR A 35 -3.21 13.82 -3.04
C TYR A 35 -2.97 14.26 -1.60
N THR A 36 -3.25 13.38 -0.66
CA THR A 36 -2.98 13.56 0.77
C THR A 36 -1.86 12.63 1.21
N VAL A 37 -0.85 13.16 1.89
CA VAL A 37 0.24 12.36 2.48
C VAL A 37 0.33 12.69 3.97
N ARG A 38 0.52 11.68 4.80
CA ARG A 38 0.71 11.81 6.25
C ARG A 38 1.93 11.04 6.72
N ALA A 39 2.64 11.60 7.67
CA ALA A 39 3.61 10.86 8.46
C ALA A 39 2.86 10.02 9.50
N GLY A 40 3.27 8.77 9.65
CA GLY A 40 2.72 7.88 10.67
C GLY A 40 2.80 6.41 10.30
N ASP A 41 2.62 5.58 11.31
CA ASP A 41 2.59 4.13 11.15
C ASP A 41 1.15 3.63 11.11
N VAL A 42 0.72 3.19 9.94
CA VAL A 42 -0.63 2.67 9.72
C VAL A 42 -0.95 1.43 10.59
N LEU A 43 0.06 0.71 11.08
CA LEU A 43 -0.14 -0.46 11.94
C LEU A 43 -0.48 -0.07 13.38
N SER A 44 0.16 0.98 13.90
CA SER A 44 0.04 1.39 15.30
C SER A 44 -0.82 2.62 15.53
N ASP A 45 -1.16 3.40 14.49
CA ASP A 45 -1.94 4.63 14.60
C ASP A 45 -3.40 4.46 14.13
N PRO A 46 -4.36 4.28 15.07
CA PRO A 46 -5.78 4.22 14.71
C PRO A 46 -6.35 5.54 14.20
N ALA A 47 -5.74 6.69 14.56
CA ALA A 47 -6.21 7.99 14.09
C ALA A 47 -5.86 8.16 12.60
N LEU A 48 -4.65 7.77 12.20
CA LEU A 48 -4.23 7.74 10.80
C LEU A 48 -5.16 6.84 9.97
N ARG A 49 -5.46 5.62 10.44
CA ARG A 49 -6.41 4.72 9.75
C ARG A 49 -7.80 5.34 9.59
N ARG A 50 -8.29 6.06 10.60
CA ARG A 50 -9.58 6.77 10.51
C ARG A 50 -9.53 7.92 9.51
N GLU A 51 -8.41 8.66 9.46
CA GLU A 51 -8.22 9.74 8.48
C GLU A 51 -8.11 9.21 7.06
N MET A 52 -7.42 8.09 6.86
CA MET A 52 -7.38 7.39 5.56
C MET A 52 -8.78 6.98 5.12
N GLY A 53 -9.67 6.72 6.07
CA GLY A 53 -11.02 6.26 5.81
C GLY A 53 -11.04 4.82 5.30
N GLY A 54 -12.08 4.49 4.55
CA GLY A 54 -12.26 3.22 3.84
C GLY A 54 -12.64 3.49 2.40
N GLY A 55 -12.81 2.42 1.65
CA GLY A 55 -13.34 2.53 0.29
C GLY A 55 -12.29 2.77 -0.78
N ALA A 56 -11.04 2.38 -0.53
CA ALA A 56 -10.03 2.36 -1.58
C ALA A 56 -10.32 1.25 -2.60
N ASP A 57 -10.25 1.59 -3.88
CA ASP A 57 -10.36 0.61 -4.98
C ASP A 57 -9.02 -0.08 -5.24
N ILE A 58 -7.93 0.58 -4.89
CA ILE A 58 -6.57 0.04 -4.96
C ILE A 58 -5.81 0.46 -3.71
N VAL A 59 -5.17 -0.50 -3.05
CA VAL A 59 -4.16 -0.26 -2.02
C VAL A 59 -2.82 -0.75 -2.56
N ALA A 60 -1.79 0.08 -2.46
CA ALA A 60 -0.43 -0.27 -2.88
C ALA A 60 0.54 -0.16 -1.71
N ALA A 61 1.38 -1.18 -1.52
CA ALA A 61 2.41 -1.23 -0.49
C ALA A 61 3.73 -1.72 -1.10
N ASN A 62 4.71 -0.84 -1.23
CA ASN A 62 6.07 -1.20 -1.63
C ASN A 62 6.98 -1.05 -0.42
N ILE A 63 7.05 -2.10 0.40
CA ILE A 63 7.69 -2.09 1.72
C ILE A 63 8.30 -3.47 2.03
N VAL A 64 9.07 -3.55 3.11
CA VAL A 64 9.71 -4.81 3.52
C VAL A 64 8.69 -5.88 3.94
N SER A 65 9.07 -7.15 3.76
CA SER A 65 8.20 -8.32 3.94
C SER A 65 7.53 -8.38 5.32
N ASP A 66 8.26 -8.07 6.41
CA ASP A 66 7.69 -8.09 7.76
C ASP A 66 6.53 -7.12 7.94
N VAL A 67 6.63 -5.95 7.32
CA VAL A 67 5.58 -4.93 7.38
C VAL A 67 4.39 -5.34 6.52
N ILE A 68 4.60 -5.96 5.34
CA ILE A 68 3.50 -6.51 4.52
C ILE A 68 2.74 -7.59 5.29
N ILE A 69 3.44 -8.52 5.94
CA ILE A 69 2.84 -9.57 6.76
C ILE A 69 1.98 -8.98 7.88
N ALA A 70 2.50 -7.98 8.59
CA ALA A 70 1.75 -7.31 9.65
C ALA A 70 0.56 -6.49 9.12
N LEU A 71 0.69 -5.93 7.92
CA LEU A 71 -0.34 -5.11 7.28
C LEU A 71 -1.50 -5.96 6.72
N ALA A 72 -1.23 -7.17 6.25
CA ALA A 72 -2.20 -8.02 5.58
C ALA A 72 -3.56 -8.12 6.31
N PRO A 73 -3.63 -8.40 7.63
CA PRO A 73 -4.91 -8.44 8.33
C PRO A 73 -5.55 -7.06 8.54
N ALA A 74 -4.76 -5.97 8.47
CA ALA A 74 -5.21 -4.61 8.76
C ALA A 74 -5.65 -3.82 7.52
N VAL A 75 -5.32 -4.28 6.31
CA VAL A 75 -5.57 -3.52 5.08
C VAL A 75 -7.01 -3.68 4.57
N ARG A 76 -7.65 -4.81 4.81
CA ARG A 76 -9.03 -5.10 4.36
C ARG A 76 -10.06 -4.01 4.71
N PRO A 77 -10.09 -3.48 5.94
CA PRO A 77 -11.04 -2.41 6.30
C PRO A 77 -10.85 -1.10 5.53
N LEU A 78 -9.70 -0.91 4.87
CA LEU A 78 -9.42 0.27 4.06
C LEU A 78 -9.90 0.12 2.61
N MET A 79 -10.32 -1.08 2.21
CA MET A 79 -10.64 -1.46 0.83
C MET A 79 -12.13 -1.58 0.58
N ASN A 80 -12.54 -1.26 -0.64
CA ASN A 80 -13.86 -1.62 -1.17
C ASN A 80 -13.94 -3.13 -1.42
N PRO A 81 -15.16 -3.72 -1.41
CA PRO A 81 -15.37 -5.08 -1.92
C PRO A 81 -14.85 -5.21 -3.36
N GLY A 82 -14.01 -6.21 -3.59
CA GLY A 82 -13.40 -6.45 -4.90
C GLY A 82 -12.21 -5.55 -5.26
N ALA A 83 -11.77 -4.69 -4.34
CA ALA A 83 -10.59 -3.86 -4.53
C ALA A 83 -9.30 -4.70 -4.64
N ILE A 84 -8.28 -4.08 -5.21
CA ILE A 84 -6.96 -4.71 -5.41
C ILE A 84 -6.01 -4.30 -4.29
N PHE A 85 -5.30 -5.28 -3.72
CA PHE A 85 -4.11 -5.04 -2.91
C PHE A 85 -2.86 -5.44 -3.70
N LEU A 86 -2.04 -4.46 -4.03
CA LEU A 86 -0.77 -4.64 -4.73
C LEU A 86 0.37 -4.45 -3.73
N CYS A 87 1.16 -5.50 -3.50
CA CYS A 87 2.33 -5.40 -2.64
C CYS A 87 3.61 -5.80 -3.38
N SER A 88 4.71 -5.13 -3.07
CA SER A 88 6.03 -5.35 -3.66
C SER A 88 7.15 -5.00 -2.67
N GLY A 89 8.41 -5.11 -3.11
CA GLY A 89 9.55 -4.96 -2.19
C GLY A 89 9.84 -6.25 -1.40
N ILE A 90 9.39 -7.39 -1.90
CA ILE A 90 9.49 -8.70 -1.26
C ILE A 90 10.71 -9.41 -1.83
N ILE A 91 11.68 -9.76 -0.99
CA ILE A 91 12.84 -10.55 -1.42
C ILE A 91 12.44 -12.01 -1.67
N ASP A 92 13.12 -12.66 -2.61
CA ASP A 92 12.87 -14.04 -3.05
C ASP A 92 12.70 -15.02 -1.87
N SER A 93 13.60 -14.97 -0.90
CA SER A 93 13.60 -15.85 0.27
C SER A 93 12.40 -15.70 1.21
N ARG A 94 11.63 -14.61 1.09
CA ARG A 94 10.46 -14.31 1.93
C ARG A 94 9.13 -14.39 1.16
N ALA A 95 9.18 -14.67 -0.15
CA ALA A 95 7.99 -14.62 -1.01
C ALA A 95 6.88 -15.59 -0.57
N GLU A 96 7.23 -16.84 -0.23
CA GLU A 96 6.24 -17.83 0.21
C GLU A 96 5.64 -17.49 1.58
N GLU A 97 6.43 -16.93 2.49
CA GLU A 97 5.93 -16.49 3.80
C GLU A 97 4.93 -15.33 3.67
N VAL A 98 5.25 -14.35 2.82
CA VAL A 98 4.35 -13.22 2.54
C VAL A 98 3.07 -13.72 1.87
N ARG A 99 3.17 -14.62 0.89
CA ARG A 99 2.01 -15.25 0.25
C ARG A 99 1.10 -15.92 1.29
N GLY A 100 1.67 -16.76 2.15
CA GLY A 100 0.93 -17.44 3.19
C GLY A 100 0.21 -16.49 4.15
N ALA A 101 0.84 -15.38 4.52
CA ALA A 101 0.24 -14.36 5.37
C ALA A 101 -0.92 -13.62 4.68
N LEU A 102 -0.80 -13.33 3.39
CA LEU A 102 -1.86 -12.73 2.58
C LEU A 102 -3.07 -13.67 2.49
N GLU A 103 -2.84 -14.94 2.16
CA GLU A 103 -3.89 -15.96 2.06
C GLU A 103 -4.58 -16.22 3.41
N ALA A 104 -3.81 -16.29 4.50
CA ALA A 104 -4.34 -16.42 5.86
C ALA A 104 -5.19 -15.21 6.28
N SER A 105 -4.92 -14.04 5.69
CA SER A 105 -5.70 -12.81 5.89
C SER A 105 -6.91 -12.69 4.95
N GLY A 106 -7.22 -13.75 4.19
CA GLY A 106 -8.38 -13.86 3.31
C GLY A 106 -8.21 -13.22 1.93
N PHE A 107 -6.96 -12.95 1.52
CA PHE A 107 -6.66 -12.54 0.15
C PHE A 107 -6.46 -13.76 -0.75
N THR A 108 -6.84 -13.60 -2.02
CA THR A 108 -6.44 -14.50 -3.10
C THR A 108 -5.31 -13.83 -3.87
N VAL A 109 -4.16 -14.48 -3.97
CA VAL A 109 -3.05 -14.01 -4.83
C VAL A 109 -3.37 -14.39 -6.26
N GLU A 110 -3.76 -13.40 -7.08
CA GLU A 110 -4.15 -13.61 -8.48
C GLU A 110 -2.94 -13.57 -9.42
N GLU A 111 -1.99 -12.66 -9.17
CA GLU A 111 -0.80 -12.53 -10.00
C GLU A 111 0.46 -12.42 -9.16
N THR A 112 1.55 -12.97 -9.68
CA THR A 112 2.88 -12.90 -9.10
C THR A 112 3.85 -12.30 -10.12
N GLY A 113 4.42 -11.15 -9.77
CA GLY A 113 5.53 -10.56 -10.51
C GLY A 113 6.86 -11.00 -9.89
N ARG A 114 7.87 -11.22 -10.75
CA ARG A 114 9.24 -11.52 -10.32
C ARG A 114 10.23 -10.81 -11.21
N SER A 115 11.19 -10.11 -10.60
CA SER A 115 12.29 -9.47 -11.32
C SER A 115 13.51 -9.36 -10.41
N GLU A 116 14.67 -9.83 -10.87
CA GLU A 116 15.97 -9.65 -10.22
C GLU A 116 16.01 -9.99 -8.70
N GLY A 117 15.32 -11.07 -8.30
CA GLY A 117 15.26 -11.50 -6.89
C GLY A 117 14.19 -10.80 -6.04
N TRP A 118 13.37 -9.96 -6.66
CA TRP A 118 12.23 -9.29 -6.03
C TRP A 118 10.91 -9.86 -6.50
N PHE A 119 9.95 -9.89 -5.61
CA PHE A 119 8.58 -10.34 -5.87
C PHE A 119 7.57 -9.21 -5.65
N SER A 120 6.47 -9.31 -6.39
CA SER A 120 5.24 -8.56 -6.16
C SER A 120 4.03 -9.48 -6.26
N PHE A 121 2.98 -9.15 -5.52
CA PHE A 121 1.70 -9.86 -5.56
C PHE A 121 0.57 -8.89 -5.84
N LEU A 122 -0.32 -9.29 -6.74
CA LEU A 122 -1.63 -8.67 -6.92
C LEU A 122 -2.66 -9.57 -6.25
N CYS A 123 -3.41 -9.01 -5.32
CA CYS A 123 -4.33 -9.75 -4.46
C CYS A 123 -5.74 -9.13 -4.48
N ARG A 124 -6.76 -9.97 -4.26
CA ARG A 124 -8.15 -9.56 -4.02
C ARG A 124 -8.73 -10.18 -2.75
#